data_e2de03a872d699f32b7bb5793ed4e182
#
_entry.id   e2de03a872d699f32b7bb5793ed4e182
#
_cell.length_a   1.000
_cell.length_b   1.000
_cell.length_c   1.000
_cell.angle_alpha   90.00
_cell.angle_beta   90.00
_cell.angle_gamma   90.00
#
_symmetry.space_group_name_H-M   'P 1'
#
loop_
_entity.id
_entity.type
_entity.pdbx_description
1 polymer ?
#
loop_
_entity_poly.entity_id
_entity_poly.type
_entity_poly.pdbx_seq_one_letter_code
_entity_poly.pdbx_strand_id
1 'polypeptide(L)'
;VSGEAAEAAMAQAMEANKGKYIVVVDGSVSTLDDGVYSTNAGKTNLQTLKDVTANAAAVVSVGSCAAFGGVPQANPNPTGAVPVSDIVTDRPVVNISGCPPIPEAIAGTVAYFVTFGKLPDLDHLGRPKAFFGDSIHDRCYRRPFYDKGLFAKSFDDEGARNGWCLYEVGCKGPVTYNACATM
;
A
#
# COMPACT_ATOMS: atom_id res chain seq x y z
N VAL A 1 -20.78 9.54 1.65
CA VAL A 1 -21.66 10.49 0.95
C VAL A 1 -21.71 10.09 -0.51
N SER A 2 -22.89 10.09 -1.11
CA SER A 2 -23.12 9.71 -2.50
C SER A 2 -24.19 10.62 -3.13
N GLY A 3 -24.37 10.51 -4.44
CA GLY A 3 -25.35 11.28 -5.19
C GLY A 3 -24.78 12.54 -5.83
N GLU A 4 -25.62 13.23 -6.59
CA GLU A 4 -25.21 14.38 -7.43
C GLU A 4 -24.51 15.49 -6.64
N ALA A 5 -24.96 15.75 -5.41
CA ALA A 5 -24.33 16.77 -4.55
C ALA A 5 -22.89 16.42 -4.15
N ALA A 6 -22.60 15.12 -3.93
CA ALA A 6 -21.26 14.64 -3.63
C ALA A 6 -20.35 14.72 -4.85
N GLU A 7 -20.84 14.31 -6.01
CA GLU A 7 -20.11 14.42 -7.28
C GLU A 7 -19.79 15.87 -7.63
N ALA A 8 -20.75 16.79 -7.46
CA ALA A 8 -20.55 18.22 -7.66
C ALA A 8 -19.52 18.82 -6.69
N ALA A 9 -19.57 18.43 -5.41
CA ALA A 9 -18.60 18.88 -4.40
C ALA A 9 -17.19 18.38 -4.71
N MET A 10 -17.05 17.12 -5.15
CA MET A 10 -15.76 16.55 -5.56
C MET A 10 -15.21 17.30 -6.78
N ALA A 11 -16.01 17.50 -7.82
CA ALA A 11 -15.59 18.23 -9.02
C ALA A 11 -15.14 19.66 -8.71
N GLN A 12 -15.89 20.36 -7.85
CA GLN A 12 -15.54 21.71 -7.39
C GLN A 12 -14.23 21.74 -6.60
N ALA A 13 -14.04 20.78 -5.70
CA ALA A 13 -12.81 20.67 -4.92
C ALA A 13 -11.60 20.38 -5.82
N MET A 14 -11.72 19.49 -6.80
CA MET A 14 -10.65 19.19 -7.76
C MET A 14 -10.28 20.40 -8.62
N GLU A 15 -11.27 21.14 -9.12
CA GLU A 15 -11.01 22.34 -9.92
C GLU A 15 -10.36 23.46 -9.09
N ALA A 16 -10.84 23.70 -7.88
CA ALA A 16 -10.29 24.71 -6.97
C ALA A 16 -8.85 24.42 -6.53
N ASN A 17 -8.46 23.13 -6.50
CA ASN A 17 -7.15 22.68 -6.04
C ASN A 17 -6.33 22.00 -7.15
N LYS A 18 -6.58 22.30 -8.39
CA LYS A 18 -5.89 21.72 -9.54
C LYS A 18 -4.37 21.72 -9.39
N GLY A 19 -3.74 20.55 -9.53
CA GLY A 19 -2.30 20.36 -9.34
C GLY A 19 -1.80 20.38 -7.88
N LYS A 20 -2.70 20.51 -6.89
CA LYS A 20 -2.33 20.63 -5.46
C LYS A 20 -2.95 19.57 -4.56
N TYR A 21 -3.87 18.76 -5.07
CA TYR A 21 -4.48 17.67 -4.31
C TYR A 21 -3.77 16.34 -4.57
N ILE A 22 -3.86 15.45 -3.62
CA ILE A 22 -3.47 14.04 -3.78
C ILE A 22 -4.70 13.17 -3.88
N VAL A 23 -4.60 12.09 -4.65
CA VAL A 23 -5.64 11.06 -4.75
C VAL A 23 -5.20 9.85 -3.93
N VAL A 24 -6.07 9.37 -3.06
CA VAL A 24 -5.85 8.15 -2.28
C VAL A 24 -6.75 7.07 -2.85
N VAL A 25 -6.17 5.96 -3.26
CA VAL A 25 -6.88 4.86 -3.93
C VAL A 25 -6.77 3.60 -3.08
N ASP A 26 -7.91 3.00 -2.78
CA ASP A 26 -8.01 1.68 -2.15
C ASP A 26 -8.56 0.67 -3.16
N GLY A 27 -7.98 -0.53 -3.17
CA GLY A 27 -8.35 -1.62 -4.06
C GLY A 27 -7.67 -1.58 -5.44
N SER A 28 -7.62 -2.75 -6.08
CA SER A 28 -7.19 -2.89 -7.48
C SER A 28 -8.27 -2.41 -8.45
N VAL A 29 -7.87 -2.05 -9.66
CA VAL A 29 -8.75 -1.48 -10.67
C VAL A 29 -9.09 -2.54 -11.72
N SER A 30 -10.39 -2.81 -11.91
CA SER A 30 -10.87 -3.70 -12.97
C SER A 30 -10.70 -3.01 -14.34
N THR A 31 -10.14 -3.74 -15.31
CA THR A 31 -9.91 -3.21 -16.66
C THR A 31 -10.64 -3.99 -17.75
N LEU A 32 -11.05 -5.23 -17.50
CA LEU A 32 -11.77 -6.03 -18.47
C LEU A 32 -13.13 -5.38 -18.82
N ASP A 33 -13.51 -5.41 -20.10
CA ASP A 33 -14.73 -4.79 -20.63
C ASP A 33 -14.88 -3.32 -20.18
N ASP A 34 -13.82 -2.52 -20.33
CA ASP A 34 -13.75 -1.10 -19.92
C ASP A 34 -14.02 -0.86 -18.42
N GLY A 35 -13.76 -1.88 -17.58
CA GLY A 35 -13.89 -1.79 -16.14
C GLY A 35 -15.30 -1.94 -15.59
N VAL A 36 -16.23 -2.45 -16.37
CA VAL A 36 -17.66 -2.57 -16.01
C VAL A 36 -17.91 -3.38 -14.73
N TYR A 37 -16.98 -4.27 -14.36
CA TYR A 37 -17.09 -5.11 -13.15
C TYR A 37 -16.90 -4.32 -11.83
N SER A 38 -16.53 -3.06 -11.91
CA SER A 38 -16.39 -2.19 -10.73
C SER A 38 -16.90 -0.79 -11.07
N THR A 39 -18.10 -0.46 -10.59
CA THR A 39 -18.77 0.80 -10.91
C THR A 39 -19.25 1.52 -9.65
N ASN A 40 -19.25 2.84 -9.70
CA ASN A 40 -19.83 3.70 -8.69
C ASN A 40 -20.50 4.91 -9.34
N ALA A 41 -21.70 5.27 -8.87
CA ALA A 41 -22.48 6.41 -9.40
C ALA A 41 -22.65 6.40 -10.94
N GLY A 42 -22.79 5.21 -11.55
CA GLY A 42 -22.97 5.04 -12.99
C GLY A 42 -21.70 5.15 -13.83
N LYS A 43 -20.53 5.33 -13.22
CA LYS A 43 -19.22 5.31 -13.87
C LYS A 43 -18.41 4.11 -13.44
N THR A 44 -17.53 3.62 -14.32
CA THR A 44 -16.54 2.60 -13.93
C THR A 44 -15.47 3.21 -13.03
N ASN A 45 -14.96 2.43 -12.08
CA ASN A 45 -13.85 2.90 -11.24
C ASN A 45 -12.59 3.18 -12.06
N LEU A 46 -12.40 2.50 -13.19
CA LEU A 46 -11.36 2.81 -14.17
C LEU A 46 -11.47 4.24 -14.70
N GLN A 47 -12.68 4.65 -15.14
CA GLN A 47 -12.91 6.00 -15.65
C GLN A 47 -12.79 7.02 -14.52
N THR A 48 -13.37 6.74 -13.36
CA THR A 48 -13.25 7.61 -12.19
C THR A 48 -11.79 7.84 -11.80
N LEU A 49 -10.96 6.79 -11.75
CA LEU A 49 -9.53 6.93 -11.47
C LEU A 49 -8.84 7.86 -12.46
N LYS A 50 -9.07 7.68 -13.77
CA LYS A 50 -8.51 8.55 -14.82
C LYS A 50 -8.93 10.01 -14.61
N ASP A 51 -10.22 10.25 -14.35
CA ASP A 51 -10.77 11.59 -14.16
C ASP A 51 -10.14 12.29 -12.92
N VAL A 52 -10.13 11.60 -11.77
CA VAL A 52 -9.63 12.21 -10.52
C VAL A 52 -8.11 12.37 -10.48
N THR A 53 -7.38 11.54 -11.21
CA THR A 53 -5.92 11.66 -11.27
C THR A 53 -5.43 12.64 -12.31
N ALA A 54 -6.25 13.05 -13.28
CA ALA A 54 -5.85 13.93 -14.39
C ALA A 54 -5.13 15.22 -13.96
N ASN A 55 -5.46 15.78 -12.81
CA ASN A 55 -4.85 17.00 -12.28
C ASN A 55 -4.34 16.84 -10.84
N ALA A 56 -4.13 15.62 -10.38
CA ALA A 56 -3.57 15.38 -9.05
C ALA A 56 -2.06 15.69 -9.01
N ALA A 57 -1.56 16.13 -7.86
CA ALA A 57 -0.12 16.29 -7.63
C ALA A 57 0.60 14.95 -7.47
N ALA A 58 -0.07 13.98 -6.84
CA ALA A 58 0.42 12.63 -6.63
C ALA A 58 -0.75 11.67 -6.35
N VAL A 59 -0.48 10.38 -6.45
CA VAL A 59 -1.43 9.31 -6.12
C VAL A 59 -0.82 8.43 -5.03
N VAL A 60 -1.63 8.05 -4.05
CA VAL A 60 -1.25 7.13 -2.97
C VAL A 60 -2.11 5.89 -3.09
N SER A 61 -1.48 4.77 -3.42
CA SER A 61 -2.12 3.45 -3.47
C SER A 61 -2.09 2.82 -2.08
N VAL A 62 -3.25 2.70 -1.45
CA VAL A 62 -3.38 2.15 -0.09
C VAL A 62 -3.77 0.69 -0.14
N GLY A 63 -2.92 -0.14 0.44
CA GLY A 63 -3.12 -1.59 0.45
C GLY A 63 -2.47 -2.32 -0.72
N SER A 64 -2.21 -3.62 -0.52
CA SER A 64 -1.54 -4.47 -1.51
C SER A 64 -2.33 -4.61 -2.80
N CYS A 65 -3.66 -4.49 -2.76
CA CYS A 65 -4.49 -4.55 -3.96
C CYS A 65 -4.29 -3.31 -4.85
N ALA A 66 -4.34 -2.12 -4.27
CA ALA A 66 -4.10 -0.87 -5.01
C ALA A 66 -2.65 -0.77 -5.48
N ALA A 67 -1.69 -1.17 -4.64
CA ALA A 67 -0.26 -1.04 -4.93
C ALA A 67 0.27 -2.10 -5.91
N PHE A 68 -0.22 -3.34 -5.84
CA PHE A 68 0.37 -4.49 -6.54
C PHE A 68 -0.66 -5.46 -7.13
N GLY A 69 -1.93 -5.08 -7.21
CA GLY A 69 -3.03 -5.90 -7.72
C GLY A 69 -3.63 -6.86 -6.69
N GLY A 70 -2.82 -7.43 -5.80
CA GLY A 70 -3.25 -8.28 -4.70
C GLY A 70 -4.03 -9.54 -5.10
N VAL A 71 -4.91 -9.99 -4.21
CA VAL A 71 -5.77 -11.18 -4.46
C VAL A 71 -6.67 -11.03 -5.69
N PRO A 72 -7.27 -9.86 -5.99
CA PRO A 72 -8.10 -9.72 -7.18
C PRO A 72 -7.35 -9.93 -8.50
N GLN A 73 -6.05 -9.62 -8.56
CA GLN A 73 -5.21 -9.83 -9.74
C GLN A 73 -4.72 -11.27 -9.88
N ALA A 74 -4.78 -12.08 -8.81
CA ALA A 74 -4.33 -13.46 -8.86
C ALA A 74 -5.16 -14.28 -9.86
N ASN A 75 -4.52 -15.28 -10.49
CA ASN A 75 -5.22 -16.15 -11.43
C ASN A 75 -6.45 -16.81 -10.79
N PRO A 76 -7.57 -16.84 -11.52
CA PRO A 76 -7.78 -16.56 -12.96
C PRO A 76 -8.01 -15.09 -13.34
N ASN A 77 -8.01 -14.15 -12.42
CA ASN A 77 -8.25 -12.70 -12.64
C ASN A 77 -9.45 -12.41 -13.57
N PRO A 78 -10.66 -12.75 -13.20
CA PRO A 78 -11.82 -12.72 -14.10
C PRO A 78 -12.28 -11.30 -14.45
N THR A 79 -11.80 -10.28 -13.77
CA THR A 79 -12.17 -8.87 -13.98
C THR A 79 -11.07 -8.04 -14.62
N GLY A 80 -9.90 -8.64 -14.90
CA GLY A 80 -8.72 -7.91 -15.36
C GLY A 80 -8.24 -6.89 -14.34
N ALA A 81 -8.25 -7.25 -13.07
CA ALA A 81 -7.80 -6.37 -11.98
C ALA A 81 -6.30 -6.10 -12.08
N VAL A 82 -5.91 -4.83 -11.96
CA VAL A 82 -4.52 -4.37 -12.03
C VAL A 82 -4.21 -3.37 -10.91
N PRO A 83 -2.93 -3.16 -10.54
CA PRO A 83 -2.54 -2.11 -9.62
C PRO A 83 -2.77 -0.71 -10.24
N VAL A 84 -2.83 0.29 -9.36
CA VAL A 84 -3.04 1.70 -9.78
C VAL A 84 -1.92 2.19 -10.72
N SER A 85 -0.68 1.76 -10.48
CA SER A 85 0.49 2.13 -11.30
C SER A 85 0.41 1.68 -12.76
N ASP A 86 -0.38 0.66 -13.07
CA ASP A 86 -0.58 0.21 -14.45
C ASP A 86 -1.53 1.15 -15.24
N ILE A 87 -2.34 1.92 -14.52
CA ILE A 87 -3.27 2.89 -15.09
C ILE A 87 -2.68 4.30 -15.05
N VAL A 88 -2.07 4.67 -13.93
CA VAL A 88 -1.52 6.02 -13.69
C VAL A 88 -0.01 5.98 -13.90
N THR A 89 0.41 6.39 -15.10
CA THR A 89 1.82 6.32 -15.52
C THR A 89 2.47 7.70 -15.69
N ASP A 90 1.67 8.77 -15.67
CA ASP A 90 2.09 10.13 -16.00
C ASP A 90 2.39 10.99 -14.75
N ARG A 91 2.27 10.42 -13.56
CA ARG A 91 2.50 11.11 -12.28
C ARG A 91 3.00 10.16 -11.19
N PRO A 92 3.57 10.69 -10.09
CA PRO A 92 4.09 9.87 -9.02
C PRO A 92 2.99 9.04 -8.34
N VAL A 93 3.24 7.74 -8.17
CA VAL A 93 2.42 6.82 -7.38
C VAL A 93 3.23 6.35 -6.19
N VAL A 94 2.70 6.54 -4.99
CA VAL A 94 3.28 6.05 -3.73
C VAL A 94 2.51 4.82 -3.27
N ASN A 95 3.22 3.70 -3.10
CA ASN A 95 2.62 2.43 -2.73
C ASN A 95 2.73 2.20 -1.21
N ILE A 96 1.60 2.05 -0.54
CA ILE A 96 1.54 1.67 0.87
C ILE A 96 1.06 0.22 0.95
N SER A 97 1.99 -0.72 1.06
CA SER A 97 1.68 -2.14 1.09
C SER A 97 1.13 -2.58 2.44
N GLY A 98 0.30 -3.62 2.40
CA GLY A 98 -0.37 -4.23 3.54
C GLY A 98 -1.77 -4.69 3.16
N CYS A 99 -2.34 -5.64 3.93
CA CYS A 99 -3.70 -6.12 3.68
C CYS A 99 -4.41 -6.42 5.02
N PRO A 100 -4.86 -5.33 5.68
CA PRO A 100 -4.68 -3.90 5.37
C PRO A 100 -3.30 -3.36 5.74
N PRO A 101 -2.88 -2.19 5.22
CA PRO A 101 -1.68 -1.50 5.71
C PRO A 101 -1.93 -0.88 7.08
N ILE A 102 -0.86 -0.66 7.83
CA ILE A 102 -0.96 0.02 9.14
C ILE A 102 -1.35 1.48 8.96
N PRO A 103 -2.22 2.03 9.83
CA PRO A 103 -2.66 3.43 9.74
C PRO A 103 -1.52 4.44 9.80
N GLU A 104 -0.46 4.14 10.56
CA GLU A 104 0.72 4.98 10.71
C GLU A 104 1.45 5.20 9.39
N ALA A 105 1.54 4.18 8.53
CA ALA A 105 2.15 4.31 7.21
C ALA A 105 1.31 5.21 6.29
N ILE A 106 -0.01 5.11 6.36
CA ILE A 106 -0.93 5.94 5.58
C ILE A 106 -0.85 7.39 6.07
N ALA A 107 -1.12 7.60 7.37
CA ALA A 107 -1.16 8.93 7.97
C ALA A 107 0.20 9.63 7.89
N GLY A 108 1.30 8.91 8.17
CA GLY A 108 2.66 9.45 8.10
C GLY A 108 3.07 9.86 6.69
N THR A 109 2.67 9.10 5.66
CA THR A 109 2.93 9.45 4.25
C THR A 109 2.18 10.72 3.84
N VAL A 110 0.89 10.81 4.18
CA VAL A 110 0.06 12.00 3.88
C VAL A 110 0.57 13.21 4.66
N ALA A 111 0.85 13.05 5.97
CA ALA A 111 1.38 14.12 6.81
C ALA A 111 2.72 14.64 6.30
N TYR A 112 3.61 13.75 5.85
CA TYR A 112 4.87 14.16 5.24
C TYR A 112 4.66 15.03 4.00
N PHE A 113 3.78 14.60 3.09
CA PHE A 113 3.46 15.39 1.89
C PHE A 113 2.87 16.75 2.24
N VAL A 114 1.90 16.81 3.16
CA VAL A 114 1.26 18.07 3.58
C VAL A 114 2.26 19.02 4.25
N THR A 115 3.17 18.47 5.07
CA THR A 115 4.14 19.29 5.82
C THR A 115 5.26 19.84 4.94
N PHE A 116 5.79 19.00 4.04
CA PHE A 116 7.00 19.33 3.28
C PHE A 116 6.75 19.67 1.80
N GLY A 117 5.51 19.52 1.32
CA GLY A 117 5.15 19.78 -0.08
C GLY A 117 5.83 18.85 -1.09
N LYS A 118 6.42 17.74 -0.65
CA LYS A 118 7.11 16.76 -1.49
C LYS A 118 6.84 15.34 -1.01
N LEU A 119 7.02 14.37 -1.89
CA LEU A 119 6.90 12.96 -1.54
C LEU A 119 8.07 12.50 -0.66
N PRO A 120 7.86 11.51 0.24
CA PRO A 120 8.93 10.89 1.00
C PRO A 120 9.88 10.10 0.07
N ASP A 121 11.06 9.74 0.57
CA ASP A 121 11.97 8.85 -0.14
C ASP A 121 11.33 7.47 -0.29
N LEU A 122 11.32 6.96 -1.52
CA LEU A 122 10.71 5.69 -1.88
C LEU A 122 11.76 4.61 -2.15
N ASP A 123 11.40 3.36 -1.91
CA ASP A 123 12.16 2.19 -2.34
C ASP A 123 11.88 1.84 -3.82
N HIS A 124 12.49 0.76 -4.31
CA HIS A 124 12.32 0.31 -5.69
C HIS A 124 10.90 -0.18 -6.04
N LEU A 125 10.05 -0.42 -5.05
CA LEU A 125 8.64 -0.76 -5.21
C LEU A 125 7.72 0.45 -5.04
N GLY A 126 8.28 1.66 -4.93
CA GLY A 126 7.50 2.89 -4.72
C GLY A 126 6.95 3.05 -3.30
N ARG A 127 7.51 2.34 -2.30
CA ARG A 127 7.05 2.39 -0.91
C ARG A 127 7.89 3.37 -0.09
N PRO A 128 7.27 4.14 0.86
CA PRO A 128 8.04 5.03 1.72
C PRO A 128 9.10 4.29 2.56
N LYS A 129 10.37 4.64 2.38
CA LYS A 129 11.49 3.99 3.11
C LYS A 129 11.38 4.10 4.62
N ALA A 130 10.75 5.16 5.12
CA ALA A 130 10.52 5.31 6.57
C ALA A 130 9.75 4.14 7.19
N PHE A 131 8.86 3.48 6.41
CA PHE A 131 8.04 2.37 6.87
C PHE A 131 8.43 1.02 6.27
N PHE A 132 9.09 1.03 5.11
CA PHE A 132 9.38 -0.17 4.32
C PHE A 132 10.87 -0.33 3.96
N GLY A 133 11.75 0.50 4.54
CA GLY A 133 13.19 0.48 4.24
C GLY A 133 13.95 -0.64 4.93
N ASP A 134 13.55 -1.00 6.15
CA ASP A 134 14.21 -2.04 6.94
C ASP A 134 13.38 -3.33 6.96
N SER A 135 14.04 -4.47 6.97
CA SER A 135 13.37 -5.75 7.18
C SER A 135 12.93 -5.92 8.64
N ILE A 136 11.95 -6.79 8.88
CA ILE A 136 11.56 -7.17 10.24
C ILE A 136 12.76 -7.76 10.99
N HIS A 137 13.62 -8.52 10.30
CA HIS A 137 14.83 -9.10 10.89
C HIS A 137 15.79 -8.04 11.42
N ASP A 138 15.95 -6.90 10.74
CA ASP A 138 16.87 -5.83 11.15
C ASP A 138 16.46 -5.18 12.47
N ARG A 139 15.15 -5.11 12.74
CA ARG A 139 14.55 -4.50 13.94
C ARG A 139 14.06 -5.51 14.98
N CYS A 140 14.30 -6.82 14.76
CA CYS A 140 13.76 -7.87 15.60
C CYS A 140 14.47 -7.92 16.97
N TYR A 141 13.70 -7.91 18.06
CA TYR A 141 14.25 -8.08 19.42
C TYR A 141 14.89 -9.45 19.64
N ARG A 142 14.61 -10.44 18.78
CA ARG A 142 15.25 -11.77 18.79
C ARG A 142 16.55 -11.81 18.00
N ARG A 143 16.99 -10.71 17.38
CA ARG A 143 18.22 -10.65 16.58
C ARG A 143 19.46 -11.12 17.34
N PRO A 144 19.68 -10.78 18.64
CA PRO A 144 20.81 -11.28 19.40
C PRO A 144 20.87 -12.80 19.54
N PHE A 145 19.73 -13.48 19.51
CA PHE A 145 19.69 -14.95 19.53
C PHE A 145 20.07 -15.54 18.17
N TYR A 146 19.65 -14.91 17.07
CA TYR A 146 20.09 -15.26 15.72
C TYR A 146 21.62 -15.21 15.61
N ASP A 147 22.21 -14.11 16.04
CA ASP A 147 23.66 -13.87 15.96
C ASP A 147 24.47 -14.87 16.82
N LYS A 148 23.86 -15.43 17.85
CA LYS A 148 24.43 -16.48 18.71
C LYS A 148 24.13 -17.92 18.24
N GLY A 149 23.38 -18.09 17.14
CA GLY A 149 22.96 -19.41 16.67
C GLY A 149 21.94 -20.11 17.58
N LEU A 150 21.19 -19.37 18.37
CA LEU A 150 20.16 -19.88 19.28
C LEU A 150 18.78 -19.84 18.61
N PHE A 151 18.32 -20.98 18.15
CA PHE A 151 17.08 -21.13 17.39
C PHE A 151 16.06 -22.00 18.11
N ALA A 152 14.79 -21.60 18.06
CA ALA A 152 13.68 -22.50 18.38
C ALA A 152 13.52 -23.50 17.25
N LYS A 153 13.39 -24.79 17.56
CA LYS A 153 13.18 -25.89 16.61
C LYS A 153 11.72 -26.29 16.47
N SER A 154 10.90 -25.93 17.44
CA SER A 154 9.45 -26.03 17.41
C SER A 154 8.84 -24.87 18.22
N PHE A 155 7.49 -24.65 18.12
CA PHE A 155 6.84 -23.56 18.83
C PHE A 155 6.65 -23.83 20.35
N ASP A 156 6.91 -25.04 20.80
CA ASP A 156 6.72 -25.50 22.19
C ASP A 156 7.99 -26.01 22.85
N ASP A 157 9.14 -25.93 22.16
CA ASP A 157 10.43 -26.33 22.72
C ASP A 157 11.00 -25.32 23.76
N GLU A 158 12.12 -25.68 24.35
CA GLU A 158 12.83 -24.82 25.30
C GLU A 158 13.27 -23.50 24.64
N GLY A 159 13.74 -23.55 23.39
CA GLY A 159 14.16 -22.38 22.64
C GLY A 159 13.02 -21.38 22.43
N ALA A 160 11.82 -21.86 22.09
CA ALA A 160 10.62 -21.03 21.94
C ALA A 160 10.22 -20.37 23.26
N ARG A 161 10.22 -21.15 24.37
CA ARG A 161 9.95 -20.64 25.72
C ARG A 161 10.96 -19.60 26.20
N ASN A 162 12.23 -19.77 25.82
CA ASN A 162 13.31 -18.82 26.16
C ASN A 162 13.38 -17.63 25.19
N GLY A 163 12.47 -17.53 24.22
CA GLY A 163 12.41 -16.41 23.27
C GLY A 163 13.49 -16.43 22.19
N TRP A 164 14.10 -17.59 21.90
CA TRP A 164 15.13 -17.71 20.84
C TRP A 164 14.59 -17.39 19.45
N CYS A 165 15.49 -17.23 18.48
CA CYS A 165 15.14 -16.88 17.11
C CYS A 165 14.25 -17.94 16.47
N LEU A 166 13.20 -17.51 15.78
CA LEU A 166 12.23 -18.38 15.11
C LEU A 166 12.62 -18.72 13.66
N TYR A 167 13.86 -18.49 13.25
CA TYR A 167 14.30 -18.69 11.88
C TYR A 167 14.10 -20.14 11.40
N GLU A 168 14.47 -21.13 12.22
CA GLU A 168 14.34 -22.55 11.89
C GLU A 168 12.88 -23.06 11.86
N VAL A 169 11.94 -22.36 12.49
CA VAL A 169 10.51 -22.66 12.40
C VAL A 169 9.80 -21.84 11.30
N GLY A 170 10.56 -21.24 10.38
CA GLY A 170 10.04 -20.65 9.16
C GLY A 170 9.78 -19.14 9.21
N CYS A 171 10.43 -18.40 10.11
CA CYS A 171 10.31 -16.94 10.15
C CYS A 171 10.71 -16.30 8.80
N LYS A 172 9.84 -15.43 8.28
CA LYS A 172 10.05 -14.67 7.04
C LYS A 172 10.55 -13.23 7.30
N GLY A 173 10.98 -12.92 8.53
CA GLY A 173 11.49 -11.61 8.91
C GLY A 173 12.57 -11.05 7.98
N PRO A 174 13.57 -11.85 7.54
CA PRO A 174 14.63 -11.38 6.63
C PRO A 174 14.15 -10.88 5.27
N VAL A 175 12.97 -11.30 4.81
CA VAL A 175 12.39 -10.92 3.51
C VAL A 175 11.09 -10.13 3.64
N THR A 176 10.77 -9.65 4.83
CA THR A 176 9.54 -8.89 5.12
C THR A 176 9.89 -7.47 5.52
N TYR A 177 9.34 -6.50 4.79
CA TYR A 177 9.64 -5.07 4.91
C TYR A 177 8.42 -4.25 5.38
N ASN A 178 7.53 -4.83 6.18
CA ASN A 178 6.39 -4.13 6.78
C ASN A 178 6.72 -3.69 8.20
N ALA A 179 6.45 -2.43 8.53
CA ALA A 179 6.74 -1.87 9.86
C ALA A 179 5.80 -2.36 10.98
N CYS A 180 4.69 -3.03 10.66
CA CYS A 180 3.64 -3.41 11.61
C CYS A 180 4.09 -4.30 12.78
N ALA A 181 5.23 -4.96 12.70
CA ALA A 181 5.78 -5.76 13.80
C ALA A 181 6.83 -5.02 14.63
N THR A 182 7.16 -3.78 14.27
CA THR A 182 8.26 -3.01 14.86
C THR A 182 7.87 -1.57 15.24
N MET A 183 6.59 -1.23 15.04
CA MET A 183 5.97 0.05 15.44
C MET A 183 4.91 -0.17 16.50
#